data_dda75ed04835653e422b42d32d6ac3da
#
_entry.id   dda75ed04835653e422b42d32d6ac3da
#
_cell.length_a   1.000
_cell.length_b   1.000
_cell.length_c   1.000
_cell.angle_alpha   90.00
_cell.angle_beta   90.00
_cell.angle_gamma   90.00
#
_symmetry.space_group_name_H-M   'P 1'
#
loop_
_entity.id
_entity.type
_entity.pdbx_description
1 polymer ?
#
loop_
_entity_poly.entity_id
_entity_poly.type
_entity_poly.pdbx_seq_one_letter_code
_entity_poly.pdbx_strand_id
1 'polypeptide(L)'
;MKIRTFLTSLACGTLLLATQFNAYAAAPFVTLEDAREALDKSSMVVVDIREPGEHATGVAKGTLLMPISQMSKRIGELPRPGTKPFLVVCNTQNRSSRIVEQLQAAGYTNASYVKGGMSQWSSRGWPLVKPL
;
A
#
# COMPACT_ATOMS: atom_id res chain seq x y z
N MET A 1 -35.47 70.28 5.05
CA MET A 1 -35.01 69.32 4.04
C MET A 1 -33.94 68.51 4.71
N LYS A 2 -34.25 67.23 5.11
CA LYS A 2 -33.34 66.37 5.83
C LYS A 2 -32.68 65.38 4.87
N ILE A 3 -31.38 65.52 4.67
CA ILE A 3 -30.57 64.66 3.82
C ILE A 3 -30.18 63.42 4.67
N ARG A 4 -30.71 62.26 4.32
CA ARG A 4 -30.30 60.97 4.95
C ARG A 4 -29.12 60.42 4.17
N THR A 5 -27.96 60.42 4.82
CA THR A 5 -26.75 59.79 4.33
C THR A 5 -26.87 58.27 4.56
N PHE A 6 -26.93 57.49 3.49
CA PHE A 6 -26.82 56.05 3.54
C PHE A 6 -25.33 55.65 3.59
N LEU A 7 -24.88 55.14 4.72
CA LEU A 7 -23.58 54.46 4.81
C LEU A 7 -23.77 53.03 4.31
N THR A 8 -23.23 52.75 3.13
CA THR A 8 -23.06 51.37 2.64
C THR A 8 -21.79 50.80 3.25
N SER A 9 -21.99 49.90 4.20
CA SER A 9 -20.92 49.10 4.77
C SER A 9 -20.50 48.00 3.78
N LEU A 10 -19.29 48.13 3.22
CA LEU A 10 -18.67 47.13 2.36
C LEU A 10 -18.04 46.07 3.25
N ALA A 11 -18.74 44.95 3.46
CA ALA A 11 -18.16 43.77 4.15
C ALA A 11 -17.20 43.08 3.20
N CYS A 12 -15.91 43.29 3.42
CA CYS A 12 -14.85 42.57 2.74
C CYS A 12 -14.74 41.14 3.35
N GLY A 13 -15.43 40.19 2.73
CA GLY A 13 -15.34 38.77 3.11
C GLY A 13 -14.02 38.20 2.62
N THR A 14 -13.06 38.09 3.52
CA THR A 14 -11.84 37.28 3.26
C THR A 14 -12.21 35.82 3.22
N LEU A 15 -12.28 35.27 2.00
CA LEU A 15 -12.42 33.83 1.75
C LEU A 15 -11.11 33.14 2.13
N LEU A 16 -11.04 32.60 3.35
CA LEU A 16 -9.96 31.71 3.77
C LEU A 16 -10.11 30.40 2.99
N LEU A 17 -9.33 30.27 1.92
CA LEU A 17 -9.09 28.98 1.29
C LEU A 17 -8.31 28.11 2.30
N ALA A 18 -9.04 27.29 3.06
CA ALA A 18 -8.44 26.23 3.84
C ALA A 18 -7.88 25.20 2.86
N THR A 19 -6.57 25.28 2.60
CA THR A 19 -5.84 24.20 1.95
C THR A 19 -5.89 23.00 2.87
N GLN A 20 -6.75 22.06 2.57
CA GLN A 20 -6.77 20.77 3.26
C GLN A 20 -5.51 20.03 2.83
N PHE A 21 -4.47 20.08 3.68
CA PHE A 21 -3.38 19.13 3.62
C PHE A 21 -3.96 17.76 3.94
N ASN A 22 -4.21 16.97 2.91
CA ASN A 22 -4.52 15.57 3.06
C ASN A 22 -3.22 14.90 3.53
N ALA A 23 -3.02 14.81 4.84
CA ALA A 23 -1.94 14.00 5.41
C ALA A 23 -2.28 12.55 5.08
N TYR A 24 -1.64 11.99 4.05
CA TYR A 24 -1.72 10.57 3.79
C TYR A 24 -1.22 9.84 5.03
N ALA A 25 -2.10 9.06 5.65
CA ALA A 25 -1.70 8.18 6.73
C ALA A 25 -0.60 7.24 6.22
N ALA A 26 0.40 6.96 7.06
CA ALA A 26 1.45 6.00 6.75
C ALA A 26 0.82 4.66 6.32
N ALA A 27 1.41 4.00 5.32
CA ALA A 27 0.91 2.71 4.83
C ALA A 27 0.82 1.69 5.97
N PRO A 28 -0.29 0.95 6.09
CA PRO A 28 -0.42 -0.10 7.09
C PRO A 28 0.56 -1.25 6.81
N PHE A 29 1.07 -1.86 7.86
CA PHE A 29 2.00 -2.98 7.77
C PHE A 29 1.64 -4.14 8.70
N VAL A 30 2.20 -5.29 8.39
CA VAL A 30 2.18 -6.48 9.24
C VAL A 30 3.62 -6.96 9.49
N THR A 31 3.80 -7.84 10.47
CA THR A 31 5.08 -8.48 10.75
C THR A 31 5.39 -9.61 9.77
N LEU A 32 6.63 -10.08 9.76
CA LEU A 32 6.99 -11.28 8.98
C LEU A 32 6.31 -12.53 9.51
N GLU A 33 6.10 -12.60 10.82
CA GLU A 33 5.37 -13.68 11.48
C GLU A 33 3.92 -13.77 10.98
N ASP A 34 3.23 -12.63 10.92
CA ASP A 34 1.86 -12.55 10.39
C ASP A 34 1.80 -13.00 8.93
N ALA A 35 2.77 -12.55 8.12
CA ALA A 35 2.84 -12.95 6.70
C ALA A 35 3.10 -14.45 6.54
N ARG A 36 3.98 -15.02 7.36
CA ARG A 36 4.26 -16.45 7.37
C ARG A 36 3.03 -17.25 7.77
N GLU A 37 2.35 -16.85 8.83
CA GLU A 37 1.10 -17.47 9.26
C GLU A 37 0.03 -17.42 8.17
N ALA A 38 -0.11 -16.28 7.50
CA ALA A 38 -1.05 -16.14 6.38
C ALA A 38 -0.75 -17.11 5.23
N LEU A 39 0.53 -17.32 4.90
CA LEU A 39 0.96 -18.28 3.88
C LEU A 39 0.75 -19.74 4.34
N ASP A 40 1.15 -20.07 5.56
CA ASP A 40 1.03 -21.42 6.11
C ASP A 40 -0.44 -21.87 6.19
N LYS A 41 -1.34 -20.95 6.52
CA LYS A 41 -2.79 -21.19 6.59
C LYS A 41 -3.54 -20.93 5.28
N SER A 42 -2.86 -20.43 4.25
CA SER A 42 -3.50 -19.95 3.01
C SER A 42 -4.69 -19.01 3.28
N SER A 43 -4.57 -18.17 4.30
CA SER A 43 -5.65 -17.31 4.77
C SER A 43 -5.72 -15.95 4.08
N MET A 44 -4.62 -15.51 3.48
CA MET A 44 -4.53 -14.26 2.70
C MET A 44 -3.65 -14.44 1.47
N VAL A 45 -3.93 -13.64 0.46
CA VAL A 45 -3.01 -13.48 -0.67
C VAL A 45 -1.81 -12.68 -0.20
N VAL A 46 -0.61 -13.21 -0.41
CA VAL A 46 0.66 -12.50 -0.20
C VAL A 46 1.31 -12.32 -1.57
N VAL A 47 1.51 -11.06 -1.95
CA VAL A 47 2.02 -10.68 -3.26
C VAL A 47 3.49 -10.32 -3.15
N ASP A 48 4.36 -11.06 -3.81
CA ASP A 48 5.79 -10.74 -3.92
C ASP A 48 6.03 -9.87 -5.16
N ILE A 49 6.32 -8.59 -4.93
CA ILE A 49 6.47 -7.59 -6.00
C ILE A 49 7.92 -7.40 -6.46
N ARG A 50 8.84 -8.25 -5.99
CA ARG A 50 10.23 -8.24 -6.49
C ARG A 50 10.27 -8.58 -7.98
N GLU A 51 11.35 -8.22 -8.63
CA GLU A 51 11.54 -8.52 -10.05
C GLU A 51 11.97 -9.99 -10.27
N PRO A 52 11.81 -10.53 -11.50
CA PRO A 52 12.09 -11.94 -11.78
C PRO A 52 13.50 -12.39 -11.39
N GLY A 53 14.51 -11.55 -11.54
CA GLY A 53 15.89 -11.85 -11.11
C GLY A 53 16.01 -12.05 -9.59
N GLU A 54 15.20 -11.34 -8.81
CA GLU A 54 15.13 -11.52 -7.35
C GLU A 54 14.33 -12.77 -7.00
N HIS A 55 13.23 -13.05 -7.69
CA HIS A 55 12.45 -14.29 -7.51
C HIS A 55 13.31 -15.53 -7.76
N ALA A 56 14.23 -15.48 -8.72
CA ALA A 56 15.13 -16.59 -9.02
C ALA A 56 16.03 -16.99 -7.83
N THR A 57 16.24 -16.09 -6.86
CA THR A 57 17.01 -16.38 -5.64
C THR A 57 16.20 -17.17 -4.60
N GLY A 58 14.91 -17.31 -4.80
CA GLY A 58 13.98 -18.01 -3.90
C GLY A 58 12.80 -17.11 -3.49
N VAL A 59 11.66 -17.77 -3.32
CA VAL A 59 10.40 -17.14 -2.91
C VAL A 59 9.77 -17.90 -1.75
N ALA A 60 8.96 -17.25 -0.94
CA ALA A 60 8.15 -17.93 0.04
C ALA A 60 7.06 -18.73 -0.67
N LYS A 61 6.89 -20.00 -0.28
CA LYS A 61 5.89 -20.87 -0.89
C LYS A 61 4.48 -20.28 -0.74
N GLY A 62 3.74 -20.28 -1.83
CA GLY A 62 2.34 -19.81 -1.84
C GLY A 62 2.18 -18.33 -2.15
N THR A 63 3.25 -17.55 -2.36
CA THR A 63 3.15 -16.16 -2.77
C THR A 63 2.67 -16.04 -4.22
N LEU A 64 1.87 -15.00 -4.47
CA LEU A 64 1.57 -14.55 -5.83
C LEU A 64 2.75 -13.72 -6.34
N LEU A 65 3.44 -14.20 -7.37
CA LEU A 65 4.58 -13.49 -7.96
C LEU A 65 4.07 -12.45 -8.94
N MET A 66 4.19 -11.18 -8.56
CA MET A 66 3.75 -10.05 -9.38
C MET A 66 4.82 -8.96 -9.38
N PRO A 67 5.82 -9.04 -10.28
CA PRO A 67 6.82 -8.00 -10.39
C PRO A 67 6.20 -6.61 -10.53
N ILE A 68 6.80 -5.59 -9.89
CA ILE A 68 6.30 -4.20 -9.98
C ILE A 68 6.13 -3.79 -11.44
N SER A 69 7.06 -4.16 -12.31
CA SER A 69 7.00 -3.89 -13.75
C SER A 69 5.77 -4.44 -14.46
N GLN A 70 5.09 -5.42 -13.89
CA GLN A 70 3.89 -6.05 -14.43
C GLN A 70 2.60 -5.66 -13.70
N MET A 71 2.70 -4.97 -12.57
CA MET A 71 1.58 -4.76 -11.66
C MET A 71 0.41 -4.02 -12.32
N SER A 72 0.68 -2.99 -13.12
CA SER A 72 -0.39 -2.23 -13.80
C SER A 72 -1.23 -3.07 -14.74
N LYS A 73 -0.63 -4.06 -15.38
CA LYS A 73 -1.32 -4.99 -16.30
C LYS A 73 -2.05 -6.11 -15.54
N ARG A 74 -1.60 -6.44 -14.35
CA ARG A 74 -2.03 -7.60 -13.57
C ARG A 74 -2.82 -7.23 -12.31
N ILE A 75 -3.16 -5.97 -12.14
CA ILE A 75 -3.85 -5.49 -10.93
C ILE A 75 -5.19 -6.20 -10.68
N GLY A 76 -5.84 -6.69 -11.73
CA GLY A 76 -7.06 -7.49 -11.61
C GLY A 76 -6.90 -8.85 -10.91
N GLU A 77 -5.67 -9.32 -10.71
CA GLU A 77 -5.38 -10.55 -9.96
C GLU A 77 -5.39 -10.31 -8.44
N LEU A 78 -5.33 -9.05 -7.99
CA LEU A 78 -5.41 -8.70 -6.59
C LEU A 78 -6.85 -8.77 -6.07
N PRO A 79 -7.05 -9.01 -4.76
CA PRO A 79 -8.36 -8.83 -4.15
C PRO A 79 -8.89 -7.42 -4.43
N ARG A 80 -10.17 -7.33 -4.82
CA ARG A 80 -10.79 -6.05 -5.16
C ARG A 80 -10.74 -5.06 -3.99
N PRO A 81 -10.75 -3.75 -4.28
CA PRO A 81 -10.73 -2.71 -3.26
C PRO A 81 -11.80 -2.96 -2.17
N GLY A 82 -11.39 -2.85 -0.90
CA GLY A 82 -12.28 -2.99 0.25
C GLY A 82 -12.86 -4.38 0.50
N THR A 83 -12.39 -5.41 -0.20
CA THR A 83 -12.81 -6.81 0.01
C THR A 83 -11.86 -7.54 0.96
N LYS A 84 -11.34 -8.72 0.57
CA LYS A 84 -10.44 -9.50 1.42
C LYS A 84 -9.08 -8.81 1.61
N PRO A 85 -8.50 -8.82 2.81
CA PRO A 85 -7.17 -8.27 3.04
C PRO A 85 -6.11 -9.06 2.26
N PHE A 86 -5.06 -8.36 1.84
CA PHE A 86 -3.90 -8.97 1.20
C PHE A 86 -2.61 -8.25 1.59
N LEU A 87 -1.50 -8.95 1.45
CA LEU A 87 -0.19 -8.47 1.85
C LEU A 87 0.71 -8.26 0.64
N VAL A 88 1.57 -7.26 0.73
CA VAL A 88 2.56 -6.94 -0.30
C VAL A 88 3.96 -7.04 0.31
N VAL A 89 4.82 -7.86 -0.27
CA VAL A 89 6.20 -8.05 0.19
C VAL A 89 7.19 -7.70 -0.92
N CYS A 90 8.31 -7.09 -0.54
CA CYS A 90 9.46 -6.91 -1.41
C CYS A 90 10.73 -7.39 -0.70
N ASN A 91 11.91 -6.99 -1.16
CA ASN A 91 13.15 -7.46 -0.54
C ASN A 91 13.37 -6.88 0.87
N THR A 92 13.10 -5.60 1.07
CA THR A 92 13.14 -4.94 2.38
C THR A 92 11.74 -4.53 2.80
N GLN A 93 11.36 -3.30 2.53
CA GLN A 93 10.00 -2.76 2.72
C GLN A 93 9.79 -1.48 1.91
N ASN A 94 10.86 -0.96 1.29
CA ASN A 94 10.81 0.36 0.64
C ASN A 94 9.87 0.37 -0.57
N ARG A 95 9.95 -0.62 -1.44
CA ARG A 95 9.05 -0.73 -2.61
C ARG A 95 7.63 -1.07 -2.18
N SER A 96 7.47 -2.03 -1.27
CA SER A 96 6.15 -2.50 -0.84
C SER A 96 5.38 -1.43 -0.06
N SER A 97 6.04 -0.65 0.81
CA SER A 97 5.37 0.45 1.52
C SER A 97 4.85 1.52 0.56
N ARG A 98 5.65 1.91 -0.44
CA ARG A 98 5.24 2.89 -1.47
C ARG A 98 4.10 2.37 -2.34
N ILE A 99 4.15 1.10 -2.73
CA ILE A 99 3.08 0.48 -3.51
C ILE A 99 1.79 0.42 -2.69
N VAL A 100 1.86 0.08 -1.40
CA VAL A 100 0.68 0.06 -0.54
C VAL A 100 0.11 1.48 -0.36
N GLU A 101 0.94 2.51 -0.23
CA GLU A 101 0.46 3.91 -0.21
C GLU A 101 -0.33 4.23 -1.49
N GLN A 102 0.19 3.87 -2.66
CA GLN A 102 -0.48 4.08 -3.94
C GLN A 102 -1.78 3.26 -4.06
N LEU A 103 -1.76 2.01 -3.63
CA LEU A 103 -2.93 1.15 -3.60
C LEU A 103 -4.01 1.72 -2.67
N GLN A 104 -3.66 2.16 -1.48
CA GLN A 104 -4.58 2.80 -0.54
C GLN A 104 -5.21 4.05 -1.16
N ALA A 105 -4.42 4.92 -1.82
CA ALA A 105 -4.91 6.09 -2.51
C ALA A 105 -5.86 5.76 -3.66
N ALA A 106 -5.70 4.58 -4.27
CA ALA A 106 -6.56 4.06 -5.35
C ALA A 106 -7.80 3.28 -4.82
N GLY A 107 -8.02 3.26 -3.49
CA GLY A 107 -9.18 2.61 -2.87
C GLY A 107 -8.94 1.19 -2.36
N TYR A 108 -7.73 0.62 -2.51
CA TYR A 108 -7.37 -0.68 -1.94
C TYR A 108 -7.06 -0.56 -0.44
N THR A 109 -8.07 -0.22 0.35
CA THR A 109 -7.97 -0.08 1.81
C THR A 109 -7.64 -1.39 2.53
N ASN A 110 -7.73 -2.50 1.82
CA ASN A 110 -7.44 -3.87 2.25
C ASN A 110 -5.98 -4.30 2.04
N ALA A 111 -5.10 -3.43 1.51
CA ALA A 111 -3.69 -3.70 1.30
C ALA A 111 -2.84 -3.30 2.50
N SER A 112 -1.89 -4.15 2.91
CA SER A 112 -0.83 -3.86 3.89
C SER A 112 0.50 -4.39 3.38
N TYR A 113 1.62 -3.78 3.80
CA TYR A 113 2.94 -4.31 3.43
C TYR A 113 3.56 -5.13 4.56
N VAL A 114 4.49 -6.02 4.19
CA VAL A 114 5.23 -6.84 5.13
C VAL A 114 6.53 -6.13 5.52
N LYS A 115 6.65 -5.78 6.80
CA LYS A 115 7.85 -5.11 7.32
C LYS A 115 9.03 -6.08 7.36
N GLY A 116 10.18 -5.63 6.87
CA GLY A 116 11.43 -6.41 6.85
C GLY A 116 11.66 -7.21 5.58
N GLY A 117 10.62 -7.60 4.88
CA GLY A 117 10.68 -8.20 3.55
C GLY A 117 11.42 -9.53 3.46
N MET A 118 11.72 -9.95 2.22
CA MET A 118 12.34 -11.24 1.94
C MET A 118 13.80 -11.33 2.40
N SER A 119 14.51 -10.21 2.55
CA SER A 119 15.85 -10.22 3.12
C SER A 119 15.87 -10.70 4.55
N GLN A 120 14.94 -10.27 5.39
CA GLN A 120 14.81 -10.76 6.76
C GLN A 120 14.20 -12.16 6.82
N TRP A 121 13.31 -12.51 5.92
CA TRP A 121 12.82 -13.89 5.77
C TRP A 121 13.98 -14.85 5.58
N SER A 122 14.84 -14.55 4.61
CA SER A 122 16.02 -15.35 4.30
C SER A 122 17.04 -15.39 5.46
N SER A 123 17.32 -14.25 6.09
CA SER A 123 18.30 -14.17 7.20
C SER A 123 17.84 -14.95 8.45
N ARG A 124 16.54 -15.16 8.61
CA ARG A 124 15.99 -16.03 9.68
C ARG A 124 16.06 -17.52 9.35
N GLY A 125 16.56 -17.87 8.16
CA GLY A 125 16.61 -19.26 7.70
C GLY A 125 15.23 -19.84 7.39
N TRP A 126 14.23 -19.02 7.14
CA TRP A 126 12.89 -19.49 6.79
C TRP A 126 12.85 -20.06 5.38
N PRO A 127 11.98 -21.06 5.11
CA PRO A 127 12.00 -21.80 3.87
C PRO A 127 11.79 -20.89 2.63
N LEU A 128 12.59 -21.15 1.61
CA LEU A 128 12.45 -20.58 0.28
C LEU A 128 12.31 -21.72 -0.73
N VAL A 129 11.51 -21.49 -1.75
CA VAL A 129 11.35 -22.40 -2.89
C VAL A 129 11.71 -21.69 -4.18
N LYS A 130 12.05 -22.45 -5.22
CA LYS A 130 12.22 -21.88 -6.56
C LYS A 130 10.85 -21.47 -7.12
N PRO A 131 10.76 -20.33 -7.82
CA PRO A 131 9.53 -20.01 -8.53
C PRO A 131 9.23 -21.04 -9.60
N LEU A 132 7.93 -21.32 -9.83
CA LEU A 132 7.47 -22.22 -10.88
C LEU A 132 7.57 -21.55 -12.25
#